data_3bcab53ed5b998fe24e5d1f692c9d391
#
_entry.id   3bcab53ed5b998fe24e5d1f692c9d391
#
_cell.length_a   1.000
_cell.length_b   1.000
_cell.length_c   1.000
_cell.angle_alpha   90.00
_cell.angle_beta   90.00
_cell.angle_gamma   90.00
#
_symmetry.space_group_name_H-M   'P 1'
#
loop_
_entity.id
_entity.type
_entity.pdbx_description
1 polymer ?
#
loop_
_entity_poly.entity_id
_entity_poly.type
_entity_poly.pdbx_seq_one_letter_code
_entity_poly.pdbx_strand_id
1 'polypeptide(L)'
;EDINLKYNSKVWTIHPSDIDFRYKVKEATNKALSYTRTAKKLENLKRKSKLILNERHHIALEATYDKDKLDVIIDCIAQQIDREALSATLAIENDGSFKKLPSKDGKELQKDEIKKEIDDIIKNKNIMDLNLPVKTTIPKLKTEDVESVNSILGQFSTAFNNETSRGSNIHVAGESSSDIIIMPQETYSYNNATGPRVLSKGYKYAPVIVGGKYINGEGGGVCQVSTTIYNAALLAGLEIVEVHNHTYLSHYVSGGRDATVAYGYYDLKFKNPYSHPIYIKNIVGDGAITTKIYGCKDDIKRIYVRTEYEYKKQKIIVKTYRVYLDQNNQKIKEELISTNKYDQK
;
A
#
# COMPACT_ATOMS: atom_id res chain seq x y z
N GLU A 1 -0.22 -38.14 27.32
CA GLU A 1 -0.79 -36.87 27.76
C GLU A 1 -1.10 -36.04 26.53
N ASP A 2 -2.10 -35.16 26.61
CA ASP A 2 -2.58 -34.35 25.54
C ASP A 2 -1.69 -33.12 25.32
N ILE A 3 -1.61 -32.60 24.07
CA ILE A 3 -0.92 -31.36 23.72
C ILE A 3 -1.96 -30.28 23.48
N ASN A 4 -1.93 -29.19 24.25
CA ASN A 4 -2.83 -28.06 24.10
C ASN A 4 -2.17 -26.96 23.30
N LEU A 5 -2.80 -26.56 22.19
CA LEU A 5 -2.40 -25.44 21.33
C LEU A 5 -3.30 -24.25 21.63
N LYS A 6 -2.72 -23.11 22.01
CA LYS A 6 -3.46 -21.91 22.45
C LYS A 6 -3.26 -20.73 21.50
N TYR A 7 -4.34 -20.04 21.18
CA TYR A 7 -4.29 -18.76 20.50
C TYR A 7 -5.46 -17.87 20.93
N ASN A 8 -5.15 -16.72 21.52
CA ASN A 8 -6.14 -15.85 22.19
C ASN A 8 -6.98 -16.64 23.23
N SER A 9 -8.30 -16.66 23.05
CA SER A 9 -9.24 -17.41 23.93
C SER A 9 -9.53 -18.83 23.42
N LYS A 10 -8.94 -19.25 22.30
CA LYS A 10 -9.17 -20.59 21.72
C LYS A 10 -8.08 -21.55 22.19
N VAL A 11 -8.51 -22.79 22.45
CA VAL A 11 -7.61 -23.92 22.77
C VAL A 11 -8.01 -25.09 21.89
N TRP A 12 -7.03 -25.71 21.25
CA TRP A 12 -7.16 -26.97 20.52
C TRP A 12 -6.33 -28.03 21.23
N THR A 13 -6.94 -29.17 21.48
CA THR A 13 -6.27 -30.29 22.14
C THR A 13 -5.96 -31.38 21.14
N ILE A 14 -4.71 -31.82 21.07
CA ILE A 14 -4.28 -32.97 20.28
C ILE A 14 -4.13 -34.13 21.21
N HIS A 15 -4.95 -35.19 21.05
CA HIS A 15 -4.83 -36.42 21.79
C HIS A 15 -3.79 -37.34 21.11
N PRO A 16 -3.08 -38.20 21.88
CA PRO A 16 -2.15 -39.19 21.32
C PRO A 16 -2.78 -40.09 20.23
N SER A 17 -4.07 -40.39 20.34
CA SER A 17 -4.81 -41.16 19.35
C SER A 17 -4.96 -40.45 18.01
N ASP A 18 -5.03 -39.10 18.01
CA ASP A 18 -5.31 -38.30 16.82
C ASP A 18 -4.13 -38.33 15.83
N ILE A 19 -2.93 -38.54 16.35
CA ILE A 19 -1.67 -38.59 15.60
C ILE A 19 -1.02 -39.96 15.61
N ASP A 20 -1.75 -41.04 15.98
CA ASP A 20 -1.21 -42.39 16.09
C ASP A 20 0.11 -42.46 16.89
N PHE A 21 0.18 -41.75 18.01
CA PHE A 21 1.35 -41.69 18.85
C PHE A 21 1.69 -43.08 19.41
N ARG A 22 2.97 -43.53 19.27
CA ARG A 22 3.44 -44.83 19.74
C ARG A 22 4.87 -44.72 20.25
N TYR A 23 5.18 -45.56 21.24
CA TYR A 23 6.58 -45.81 21.63
C TYR A 23 7.20 -46.89 20.77
N LYS A 24 8.45 -46.75 20.38
CA LYS A 24 9.23 -47.72 19.62
C LYS A 24 9.75 -48.83 20.55
N VAL A 25 8.84 -49.51 21.23
CA VAL A 25 9.17 -50.53 22.25
C VAL A 25 10.03 -51.63 21.66
N LYS A 26 9.72 -52.17 20.47
CA LYS A 26 10.48 -53.21 19.81
C LYS A 26 11.94 -52.82 19.53
N GLU A 27 12.17 -51.58 19.11
CA GLU A 27 13.52 -51.05 18.87
C GLU A 27 14.30 -50.91 20.19
N ALA A 28 13.67 -50.36 21.21
CA ALA A 28 14.26 -50.24 22.53
C ALA A 28 14.62 -51.62 23.14
N THR A 29 13.72 -52.60 23.00
CA THR A 29 13.95 -53.97 23.43
C THR A 29 15.14 -54.61 22.69
N ASN A 30 15.19 -54.41 21.35
CA ASN A 30 16.31 -54.92 20.55
C ASN A 30 17.66 -54.26 20.96
N LYS A 31 17.66 -52.93 21.22
CA LYS A 31 18.83 -52.20 21.73
C LYS A 31 19.26 -52.79 23.10
N ALA A 32 18.31 -53.10 23.99
CA ALA A 32 18.59 -53.70 25.28
C ALA A 32 19.22 -55.09 25.16
N LEU A 33 18.61 -55.95 24.33
CA LEU A 33 19.12 -57.32 24.12
C LEU A 33 20.49 -57.35 23.44
N SER A 34 20.77 -56.39 22.59
CA SER A 34 22.05 -56.31 21.85
C SER A 34 23.16 -55.64 22.66
N TYR A 35 22.86 -54.92 23.75
CA TYR A 35 23.84 -54.15 24.53
C TYR A 35 25.08 -54.92 24.94
N THR A 36 24.94 -56.20 25.34
CA THR A 36 26.02 -57.05 25.71
C THR A 36 26.49 -58.02 24.62
N ARG A 37 26.05 -57.88 23.39
CA ARG A 37 26.27 -58.82 22.27
C ARG A 37 26.92 -58.21 21.03
N THR A 38 26.90 -56.90 20.85
CA THR A 38 27.31 -56.19 19.60
C THR A 38 28.71 -55.59 19.65
N ALA A 39 29.33 -55.43 20.83
CA ALA A 39 30.67 -54.91 20.98
C ALA A 39 31.74 -55.98 20.89
N LYS A 40 33.04 -55.63 20.89
CA LYS A 40 34.16 -56.57 20.98
C LYS A 40 34.04 -57.39 22.23
N LYS A 41 34.55 -58.66 22.22
CA LYS A 41 34.39 -59.62 23.31
C LYS A 41 34.72 -59.04 24.69
N LEU A 42 35.82 -58.29 24.81
CA LEU A 42 36.29 -57.72 26.07
C LEU A 42 35.31 -56.61 26.58
N GLU A 43 34.77 -55.84 25.71
CA GLU A 43 33.82 -54.82 26.06
C GLU A 43 32.43 -55.38 26.41
N ASN A 44 31.99 -56.44 25.73
CA ASN A 44 30.77 -57.16 26.09
C ASN A 44 30.89 -57.77 27.46
N LEU A 45 32.10 -58.30 27.83
CA LEU A 45 32.39 -58.84 29.18
C LEU A 45 32.30 -57.72 30.22
N LYS A 46 32.92 -56.57 29.98
CA LYS A 46 32.81 -55.40 30.86
C LYS A 46 31.35 -54.94 31.05
N ARG A 47 30.56 -54.87 29.97
CA ARG A 47 29.14 -54.53 30.06
C ARG A 47 28.33 -55.53 30.88
N LYS A 48 28.61 -56.83 30.73
CA LYS A 48 27.97 -57.86 31.51
C LYS A 48 28.35 -57.77 32.99
N SER A 49 29.64 -57.54 33.32
CA SER A 49 30.07 -57.38 34.71
C SER A 49 29.45 -56.15 35.37
N LYS A 50 29.32 -55.05 34.67
CA LYS A 50 28.63 -53.86 35.18
C LYS A 50 27.16 -54.13 35.52
N LEU A 51 26.43 -54.82 34.64
CA LEU A 51 25.06 -55.23 34.93
C LEU A 51 24.91 -56.13 36.10
N ILE A 52 25.87 -57.08 36.31
CA ILE A 52 25.92 -57.97 37.46
C ILE A 52 26.21 -57.21 38.77
N LEU A 53 26.98 -56.12 38.68
CA LEU A 53 27.29 -55.23 39.80
C LEU A 53 26.17 -54.16 40.02
N ASN A 54 24.96 -54.35 39.45
CA ASN A 54 23.80 -53.46 39.56
C ASN A 54 24.00 -52.05 38.93
N GLU A 55 25.00 -51.89 38.08
CA GLU A 55 25.04 -50.62 37.25
C GLU A 55 23.94 -50.68 36.24
N ARG A 56 22.98 -49.74 36.38
CA ARG A 56 21.82 -49.60 35.43
C ARG A 56 22.26 -48.99 34.11
N HIS A 57 21.88 -49.62 32.99
CA HIS A 57 22.02 -49.03 31.68
C HIS A 57 20.64 -48.51 31.19
N HIS A 58 20.54 -47.23 31.02
CA HIS A 58 19.30 -46.61 30.57
C HIS A 58 19.25 -46.60 29.06
N ILE A 59 18.18 -47.11 28.47
CA ILE A 59 17.88 -47.08 27.07
C ILE A 59 16.68 -46.16 26.89
N ALA A 60 16.88 -45.08 26.14
CA ALA A 60 15.81 -44.13 25.85
C ALA A 60 14.70 -44.84 25.04
N LEU A 61 13.48 -44.72 25.52
CA LEU A 61 12.29 -45.15 24.78
C LEU A 61 11.86 -44.00 23.84
N GLU A 62 12.20 -44.17 22.57
CA GLU A 62 11.84 -43.22 21.53
C GLU A 62 10.35 -43.31 21.21
N ALA A 63 9.75 -42.16 20.96
CA ALA A 63 8.37 -42.05 20.49
C ALA A 63 8.34 -41.79 18.97
N THR A 64 7.23 -42.14 18.35
CA THR A 64 6.90 -41.82 16.94
C THR A 64 5.42 -41.50 16.84
N TYR A 65 5.07 -40.75 15.82
CA TYR A 65 3.69 -40.40 15.51
C TYR A 65 3.52 -40.28 13.99
N ASP A 66 2.28 -40.21 13.54
CA ASP A 66 1.92 -39.99 12.12
C ASP A 66 1.95 -38.48 11.81
N LYS A 67 2.91 -38.09 10.97
CA LYS A 67 3.11 -36.68 10.58
C LYS A 67 1.99 -36.16 9.68
N ASP A 68 1.46 -36.99 8.80
CA ASP A 68 0.40 -36.60 7.86
C ASP A 68 -0.90 -36.27 8.66
N LYS A 69 -1.18 -37.04 9.71
CA LYS A 69 -2.31 -36.75 10.59
C LYS A 69 -2.13 -35.45 11.37
N LEU A 70 -0.91 -35.19 11.87
CA LEU A 70 -0.59 -33.91 12.49
C LEU A 70 -0.76 -32.74 11.52
N ASP A 71 -0.31 -32.90 10.28
CA ASP A 71 -0.44 -31.88 9.24
C ASP A 71 -1.90 -31.52 8.98
N VAL A 72 -2.78 -32.52 8.88
CA VAL A 72 -4.23 -32.30 8.74
C VAL A 72 -4.81 -31.49 9.92
N ILE A 73 -4.40 -31.80 11.14
CA ILE A 73 -4.88 -31.07 12.34
C ILE A 73 -4.40 -29.62 12.30
N ILE A 74 -3.11 -29.39 12.00
CA ILE A 74 -2.54 -28.03 11.89
C ILE A 74 -3.20 -27.24 10.77
N ASP A 75 -3.49 -27.86 9.63
CA ASP A 75 -4.18 -27.23 8.52
C ASP A 75 -5.62 -26.83 8.89
N CYS A 76 -6.34 -27.67 9.61
CA CYS A 76 -7.67 -27.33 10.15
C CYS A 76 -7.63 -26.16 11.14
N ILE A 77 -6.58 -26.06 11.95
CA ILE A 77 -6.37 -24.93 12.87
C ILE A 77 -6.02 -23.68 12.07
N ALA A 78 -5.15 -23.77 11.06
CA ALA A 78 -4.77 -22.68 10.20
C ALA A 78 -5.99 -22.06 9.50
N GLN A 79 -6.88 -22.89 8.94
CA GLN A 79 -8.13 -22.40 8.31
C GLN A 79 -9.02 -21.58 9.26
N GLN A 80 -8.91 -21.74 10.57
CA GLN A 80 -9.67 -20.98 11.56
C GLN A 80 -8.97 -19.70 12.02
N ILE A 81 -7.68 -19.56 11.75
CA ILE A 81 -6.82 -18.44 12.18
C ILE A 81 -6.45 -17.56 11.00
N ASP A 82 -6.06 -18.18 9.86
CA ASP A 82 -5.51 -17.51 8.70
C ASP A 82 -6.58 -16.63 8.04
N ARG A 83 -6.14 -15.44 7.70
CA ARG A 83 -6.92 -14.49 6.92
C ARG A 83 -5.99 -13.50 6.24
N GLU A 84 -6.34 -13.07 5.05
CA GLU A 84 -5.62 -12.00 4.37
C GLU A 84 -5.83 -10.65 5.05
N ALA A 85 -4.82 -9.78 4.93
CA ALA A 85 -4.95 -8.39 5.33
C ALA A 85 -5.91 -7.66 4.39
N LEU A 86 -6.90 -6.98 4.96
CA LEU A 86 -7.82 -6.12 4.20
C LEU A 86 -7.48 -4.66 4.48
N SER A 87 -7.10 -3.91 3.45
CA SER A 87 -6.90 -2.46 3.57
C SER A 87 -8.22 -1.75 3.84
N ALA A 88 -8.17 -0.68 4.63
CA ALA A 88 -9.28 0.25 4.73
C ALA A 88 -9.62 0.81 3.35
N THR A 89 -10.86 1.23 3.15
CA THR A 89 -11.27 1.91 1.92
C THR A 89 -11.86 3.27 2.24
N LEU A 90 -11.61 4.22 1.35
CA LEU A 90 -12.18 5.56 1.38
C LEU A 90 -12.73 5.86 0.00
N ALA A 91 -14.00 6.19 -0.07
CA ALA A 91 -14.62 6.80 -1.24
C ALA A 91 -15.27 8.11 -0.82
N ILE A 92 -15.14 9.13 -1.66
CA ILE A 92 -15.79 10.42 -1.45
C ILE A 92 -16.76 10.64 -2.62
N GLU A 93 -18.03 10.73 -2.30
CA GLU A 93 -19.08 10.94 -3.29
C GLU A 93 -19.02 12.37 -3.84
N ASN A 94 -19.72 12.63 -4.94
CA ASN A 94 -19.72 13.95 -5.58
C ASN A 94 -20.34 15.03 -4.70
N ASP A 95 -21.26 14.68 -3.82
CA ASP A 95 -21.85 15.58 -2.81
C ASP A 95 -20.91 15.89 -1.64
N GLY A 96 -19.75 15.20 -1.57
CA GLY A 96 -18.76 15.36 -0.51
C GLY A 96 -18.93 14.43 0.68
N SER A 97 -19.89 13.50 0.65
CA SER A 97 -20.07 12.49 1.70
C SER A 97 -18.96 11.44 1.66
N PHE A 98 -18.56 10.96 2.84
CA PHE A 98 -17.47 9.99 3.00
C PHE A 98 -18.03 8.59 3.23
N LYS A 99 -17.59 7.62 2.43
CA LYS A 99 -17.81 6.19 2.67
C LYS A 99 -16.49 5.56 3.09
N LYS A 100 -16.40 5.11 4.34
CA LYS A 100 -15.20 4.52 4.93
C LYS A 100 -15.48 3.10 5.39
N LEU A 101 -14.60 2.15 5.05
CA LEU A 101 -14.62 0.80 5.57
C LEU A 101 -13.31 0.55 6.34
N PRO A 102 -13.38 -0.06 7.53
CA PRO A 102 -12.21 -0.29 8.35
C PRO A 102 -11.29 -1.36 7.76
N SER A 103 -10.00 -1.26 8.08
CA SER A 103 -9.02 -2.28 7.78
C SER A 103 -9.14 -3.50 8.70
N LYS A 104 -8.60 -4.63 8.25
CA LYS A 104 -8.42 -5.82 9.09
C LYS A 104 -7.02 -6.37 8.88
N ASP A 105 -6.31 -6.63 9.97
CA ASP A 105 -4.99 -7.25 9.90
C ASP A 105 -5.08 -8.68 9.37
N GLY A 106 -4.15 -9.06 8.52
CA GLY A 106 -3.93 -10.42 8.10
C GLY A 106 -3.30 -11.26 9.22
N LYS A 107 -3.56 -12.55 9.22
CA LYS A 107 -3.02 -13.52 10.15
C LYS A 107 -2.61 -14.77 9.41
N GLU A 108 -1.48 -15.35 9.77
CA GLU A 108 -0.91 -16.55 9.15
C GLU A 108 -0.27 -17.42 10.23
N LEU A 109 -0.78 -18.63 10.40
CA LEU A 109 -0.21 -19.61 11.34
C LEU A 109 1.13 -20.11 10.82
N GLN A 110 2.18 -20.02 11.65
CA GLN A 110 3.53 -20.48 11.28
C GLN A 110 3.63 -22.01 11.49
N LYS A 111 3.09 -22.77 10.53
CA LYS A 111 2.90 -24.23 10.61
C LYS A 111 4.20 -24.99 10.88
N ASP A 112 5.30 -24.60 10.22
CA ASP A 112 6.59 -25.29 10.37
C ASP A 112 7.19 -25.09 11.77
N GLU A 113 6.98 -23.93 12.36
CA GLU A 113 7.41 -23.62 13.73
C GLU A 113 6.70 -24.51 14.74
N ILE A 114 5.39 -24.64 14.62
CA ILE A 114 4.57 -25.51 15.48
C ILE A 114 4.94 -26.97 15.33
N LYS A 115 5.13 -27.47 14.10
CA LYS A 115 5.54 -28.85 13.87
C LYS A 115 6.86 -29.16 14.57
N LYS A 116 7.81 -28.22 14.51
CA LYS A 116 9.09 -28.36 15.18
C LYS A 116 8.94 -28.38 16.71
N GLU A 117 8.12 -27.50 17.28
CA GLU A 117 7.88 -27.47 18.72
C GLU A 117 7.18 -28.73 19.21
N ILE A 118 6.22 -29.28 18.46
CA ILE A 118 5.54 -30.53 18.76
C ILE A 118 6.55 -31.70 18.69
N ASP A 119 7.41 -31.74 17.66
CA ASP A 119 8.49 -32.73 17.55
C ASP A 119 9.41 -32.70 18.78
N ASP A 120 9.78 -31.51 19.23
CA ASP A 120 10.66 -31.34 20.39
C ASP A 120 9.98 -31.75 21.70
N ILE A 121 8.70 -31.46 21.88
CA ILE A 121 7.89 -31.92 23.02
C ILE A 121 7.84 -33.44 23.05
N ILE A 122 7.54 -34.07 21.93
CA ILE A 122 7.45 -35.54 21.82
C ILE A 122 8.80 -36.21 22.12
N LYS A 123 9.89 -35.66 21.62
CA LYS A 123 11.25 -36.17 21.86
C LYS A 123 11.69 -36.02 23.31
N ASN A 124 11.42 -34.85 23.89
CA ASN A 124 11.90 -34.51 25.24
C ASN A 124 10.94 -34.96 26.35
N LYS A 125 9.75 -35.45 26.01
CA LYS A 125 8.69 -35.87 26.96
C LYS A 125 8.27 -34.72 27.91
N ASN A 126 8.40 -33.51 27.46
CA ASN A 126 8.08 -32.32 28.25
C ASN A 126 6.77 -31.72 27.70
N ILE A 127 5.64 -32.26 28.17
CA ILE A 127 4.32 -31.82 27.71
C ILE A 127 4.02 -30.46 28.29
N MET A 128 3.81 -29.49 27.41
CA MET A 128 3.49 -28.11 27.75
C MET A 128 2.37 -27.62 26.88
N ASP A 129 1.63 -26.66 27.39
CA ASP A 129 0.72 -25.85 26.58
C ASP A 129 1.54 -24.99 25.60
N LEU A 130 1.26 -25.10 24.30
CA LEU A 130 1.93 -24.32 23.25
C LEU A 130 1.10 -23.11 22.85
N ASN A 131 1.71 -21.94 22.81
CA ASN A 131 1.12 -20.79 22.18
C ASN A 131 1.40 -20.83 20.66
N LEU A 132 0.35 -20.79 19.86
CA LEU A 132 0.47 -20.83 18.42
C LEU A 132 1.20 -19.59 17.87
N PRO A 133 2.32 -19.74 17.16
CA PRO A 133 3.00 -18.63 16.51
C PRO A 133 2.18 -18.15 15.30
N VAL A 134 1.59 -16.97 15.42
CA VAL A 134 0.77 -16.33 14.36
C VAL A 134 1.44 -15.06 13.92
N LYS A 135 1.83 -15.01 12.65
CA LYS A 135 2.35 -13.82 12.00
C LYS A 135 1.20 -12.89 11.65
N THR A 136 1.32 -11.63 12.05
CA THR A 136 0.36 -10.57 11.69
C THR A 136 0.89 -9.77 10.50
N THR A 137 0.07 -9.59 9.47
CA THR A 137 0.35 -8.72 8.33
C THR A 137 -0.51 -7.48 8.41
N ILE A 138 0.14 -6.32 8.51
CA ILE A 138 -0.53 -5.02 8.59
C ILE A 138 -0.95 -4.61 7.18
N PRO A 139 -2.20 -4.16 6.95
CA PRO A 139 -2.65 -3.68 5.66
C PRO A 139 -1.94 -2.38 5.25
N LYS A 140 -1.83 -2.14 3.93
CA LYS A 140 -1.18 -0.93 3.39
C LYS A 140 -1.89 0.35 3.83
N LEU A 141 -3.23 0.34 3.87
CA LEU A 141 -4.06 1.45 4.32
C LEU A 141 -4.82 1.03 5.58
N LYS A 142 -4.59 1.72 6.68
CA LYS A 142 -5.21 1.44 7.98
C LYS A 142 -6.48 2.25 8.18
N THR A 143 -7.28 1.85 9.15
CA THR A 143 -8.49 2.59 9.56
C THR A 143 -8.16 4.02 9.96
N GLU A 144 -7.08 4.21 10.74
CA GLU A 144 -6.64 5.54 11.20
C GLU A 144 -6.29 6.46 10.03
N ASP A 145 -5.69 5.91 8.97
CA ASP A 145 -5.32 6.66 7.77
C ASP A 145 -6.56 7.26 7.09
N VAL A 146 -7.60 6.45 6.85
CA VAL A 146 -8.83 6.93 6.22
C VAL A 146 -9.66 7.83 7.12
N GLU A 147 -9.62 7.62 8.45
CA GLU A 147 -10.30 8.48 9.41
C GLU A 147 -9.68 9.87 9.46
N SER A 148 -8.38 10.00 9.28
CA SER A 148 -7.68 11.28 9.25
C SER A 148 -8.11 12.17 8.06
N VAL A 149 -8.58 11.57 6.95
CA VAL A 149 -9.06 12.33 5.78
C VAL A 149 -10.48 12.81 6.03
N ASN A 150 -10.64 14.09 6.38
CA ASN A 150 -11.90 14.68 6.84
C ASN A 150 -12.18 16.11 6.36
N SER A 151 -11.27 16.72 5.62
CA SER A 151 -11.37 18.13 5.20
C SER A 151 -10.78 18.37 3.81
N ILE A 152 -11.25 19.42 3.14
CA ILE A 152 -10.65 19.88 1.88
C ILE A 152 -9.42 20.74 2.21
N LEU A 153 -8.24 20.34 1.71
CA LEU A 153 -7.00 21.11 1.81
C LEU A 153 -6.87 22.14 0.70
N GLY A 154 -7.35 21.82 -0.51
CA GLY A 154 -7.32 22.72 -1.66
C GLY A 154 -8.26 22.25 -2.76
N GLN A 155 -8.79 23.21 -3.51
CA GLN A 155 -9.65 22.90 -4.67
C GLN A 155 -9.44 23.91 -5.78
N PHE A 156 -9.65 23.47 -7.02
CA PHE A 156 -9.59 24.32 -8.20
C PHE A 156 -10.51 23.79 -9.29
N SER A 157 -11.05 24.70 -10.12
CA SER A 157 -11.97 24.35 -11.22
C SER A 157 -11.56 25.03 -12.51
N THR A 158 -11.79 24.35 -13.63
CA THR A 158 -11.66 24.93 -14.97
C THR A 158 -12.88 24.56 -15.82
N ALA A 159 -13.39 25.53 -16.60
CA ALA A 159 -14.52 25.31 -17.48
C ALA A 159 -14.09 24.68 -18.82
N PHE A 160 -14.97 23.85 -19.40
CA PHE A 160 -14.79 23.27 -20.73
C PHE A 160 -16.14 23.00 -21.41
N ASN A 161 -16.13 22.70 -22.71
CA ASN A 161 -17.35 22.33 -23.43
C ASN A 161 -17.51 20.80 -23.42
N ASN A 162 -18.59 20.29 -22.82
CA ASN A 162 -18.92 18.87 -22.70
C ASN A 162 -19.23 18.19 -24.04
N GLU A 163 -19.76 18.92 -25.02
CA GLU A 163 -20.31 18.36 -26.27
C GLU A 163 -19.24 18.00 -27.31
N THR A 164 -17.97 18.22 -27.00
CA THR A 164 -16.85 18.00 -27.91
C THR A 164 -16.09 16.71 -27.60
N SER A 165 -15.34 16.16 -28.60
CA SER A 165 -14.38 15.10 -28.39
C SER A 165 -13.35 15.47 -27.30
N ARG A 166 -12.97 16.76 -27.23
CA ARG A 166 -12.09 17.29 -26.20
C ARG A 166 -12.73 17.19 -24.80
N GLY A 167 -14.02 17.51 -24.69
CA GLY A 167 -14.79 17.34 -23.45
C GLY A 167 -14.85 15.87 -23.03
N SER A 168 -15.12 14.95 -23.96
CA SER A 168 -15.05 13.50 -23.67
C SER A 168 -13.69 13.07 -23.13
N ASN A 169 -12.58 13.59 -23.67
CA ASN A 169 -11.24 13.28 -23.19
C ASN A 169 -10.99 13.83 -21.77
N ILE A 170 -11.57 14.99 -21.43
CA ILE A 170 -11.50 15.56 -20.08
C ILE A 170 -12.23 14.66 -19.07
N HIS A 171 -13.39 14.10 -19.44
CA HIS A 171 -14.09 13.11 -18.62
C HIS A 171 -13.21 11.87 -18.36
N VAL A 172 -12.72 11.21 -19.42
CA VAL A 172 -11.88 10.02 -19.31
C VAL A 172 -10.64 10.29 -18.44
N ALA A 173 -9.95 11.41 -18.69
CA ALA A 173 -8.74 11.76 -17.94
C ALA A 173 -9.05 12.16 -16.49
N GLY A 174 -10.16 12.84 -16.25
CA GLY A 174 -10.62 13.23 -14.92
C GLY A 174 -10.97 12.01 -14.05
N GLU A 175 -11.72 11.06 -14.61
CA GLU A 175 -12.06 9.80 -13.93
C GLU A 175 -10.82 8.96 -13.63
N SER A 176 -9.93 8.78 -14.64
CA SER A 176 -8.71 7.99 -14.48
C SER A 176 -7.73 8.55 -13.44
N SER A 177 -7.80 9.86 -13.16
CA SER A 177 -6.95 10.55 -12.17
C SER A 177 -7.68 10.90 -10.88
N SER A 178 -8.87 10.33 -10.66
CA SER A 178 -9.70 10.50 -9.45
C SER A 178 -9.56 9.32 -8.48
N ASP A 179 -10.04 9.55 -7.26
CA ASP A 179 -10.18 8.53 -6.21
C ASP A 179 -8.84 7.87 -5.83
N ILE A 180 -7.80 8.70 -5.76
CA ILE A 180 -6.42 8.28 -5.47
C ILE A 180 -6.01 8.74 -4.07
N ILE A 181 -5.56 7.77 -3.25
CA ILE A 181 -4.96 8.03 -1.95
C ILE A 181 -3.44 8.12 -2.13
N ILE A 182 -2.83 9.13 -1.54
CA ILE A 182 -1.38 9.34 -1.52
C ILE A 182 -0.93 9.37 -0.06
N MET A 183 -0.14 8.37 0.33
CA MET A 183 0.36 8.24 1.68
C MET A 183 1.37 9.34 2.02
N PRO A 184 1.68 9.57 3.32
CA PRO A 184 2.76 10.47 3.72
C PRO A 184 4.05 10.19 2.97
N GLN A 185 4.68 11.25 2.44
CA GLN A 185 5.92 11.21 1.64
C GLN A 185 5.82 10.48 0.28
N GLU A 186 4.67 9.94 -0.10
CA GLU A 186 4.46 9.39 -1.46
C GLU A 186 4.35 10.53 -2.50
N THR A 187 4.77 10.21 -3.73
CA THR A 187 4.69 11.10 -4.88
C THR A 187 3.59 10.64 -5.84
N TYR A 188 2.67 11.53 -6.14
CA TYR A 188 1.70 11.36 -7.22
C TYR A 188 2.37 11.58 -8.58
N SER A 189 1.97 10.78 -9.58
CA SER A 189 2.30 10.98 -11.00
C SER A 189 1.02 10.91 -11.82
N TYR A 190 0.75 11.97 -12.56
CA TYR A 190 -0.42 12.04 -13.42
C TYR A 190 -0.35 11.00 -14.56
N ASN A 191 0.84 10.79 -15.13
CA ASN A 191 1.04 9.80 -16.18
C ASN A 191 0.83 8.37 -15.67
N ASN A 192 1.24 8.05 -14.44
CA ASN A 192 0.98 6.74 -13.84
C ASN A 192 -0.51 6.52 -13.57
N ALA A 193 -1.22 7.56 -13.13
CA ALA A 193 -2.66 7.49 -12.85
C ALA A 193 -3.49 7.27 -14.13
N THR A 194 -3.20 8.01 -15.20
CA THR A 194 -3.99 7.98 -16.44
C THR A 194 -3.47 6.96 -17.47
N GLY A 195 -2.18 6.65 -17.47
CA GLY A 195 -1.52 5.84 -18.48
C GLY A 195 -1.48 6.49 -19.86
N PRO A 196 -1.21 5.72 -20.92
CA PRO A 196 -1.19 6.21 -22.31
C PRO A 196 -2.60 6.64 -22.76
N ARG A 197 -2.66 7.76 -23.52
CA ARG A 197 -3.89 8.38 -24.03
C ARG A 197 -4.22 7.81 -25.39
N VAL A 198 -4.77 6.62 -25.43
CA VAL A 198 -5.06 5.85 -26.65
C VAL A 198 -6.56 5.58 -26.81
N LEU A 199 -7.02 5.37 -28.04
CA LEU A 199 -8.43 5.12 -28.36
C LEU A 199 -9.02 3.95 -27.56
N SER A 200 -8.23 2.89 -27.33
CA SER A 200 -8.67 1.71 -26.56
C SER A 200 -9.00 1.99 -25.08
N LYS A 201 -8.59 3.15 -24.56
CA LYS A 201 -8.94 3.67 -23.22
C LYS A 201 -10.09 4.68 -23.25
N GLY A 202 -10.79 4.82 -24.37
CA GLY A 202 -11.93 5.75 -24.51
C GLY A 202 -11.55 7.17 -24.92
N TYR A 203 -10.27 7.47 -25.14
CA TYR A 203 -9.87 8.78 -25.68
C TYR A 203 -10.28 8.93 -27.13
N LYS A 204 -10.52 10.17 -27.56
CA LYS A 204 -10.91 10.56 -28.93
C LYS A 204 -9.87 11.48 -29.54
N TYR A 205 -9.86 11.57 -30.86
CA TYR A 205 -9.12 12.62 -31.55
C TYR A 205 -9.72 13.98 -31.26
N ALA A 206 -8.86 14.91 -30.87
CA ALA A 206 -9.21 16.29 -30.58
C ALA A 206 -7.98 17.18 -30.81
N PRO A 207 -8.14 18.54 -30.91
CA PRO A 207 -7.01 19.42 -31.07
C PRO A 207 -5.98 19.29 -29.98
N VAL A 208 -4.73 19.04 -30.35
CA VAL A 208 -3.51 19.04 -29.50
C VAL A 208 -2.50 20.04 -30.06
N ILE A 209 -1.61 20.55 -29.23
CA ILE A 209 -0.54 21.45 -29.64
C ILE A 209 0.75 20.66 -29.76
N VAL A 210 1.29 20.54 -30.98
CA VAL A 210 2.58 19.89 -31.26
C VAL A 210 3.47 20.87 -32.04
N GLY A 211 4.66 21.19 -31.51
CA GLY A 211 5.56 22.14 -32.14
C GLY A 211 4.92 23.54 -32.35
N GLY A 212 4.03 23.96 -31.46
CA GLY A 212 3.33 25.25 -31.56
C GLY A 212 2.18 25.31 -32.56
N LYS A 213 1.81 24.19 -33.21
CA LYS A 213 0.68 24.10 -34.15
C LYS A 213 -0.42 23.21 -33.59
N TYR A 214 -1.68 23.59 -33.90
CA TYR A 214 -2.82 22.74 -33.61
C TYR A 214 -2.90 21.62 -34.64
N ILE A 215 -2.86 20.38 -34.17
CA ILE A 215 -3.12 19.20 -35.00
C ILE A 215 -4.20 18.34 -34.32
N ASN A 216 -4.84 17.48 -35.09
CA ASN A 216 -5.80 16.53 -34.55
C ASN A 216 -5.04 15.32 -34.00
N GLY A 217 -5.08 15.07 -32.70
CA GLY A 217 -4.34 13.99 -32.03
C GLY A 217 -5.15 13.35 -30.91
N GLU A 218 -4.71 12.18 -30.45
CA GLU A 218 -5.36 11.47 -29.35
C GLU A 218 -5.19 12.22 -28.03
N GLY A 219 -6.26 12.29 -27.22
CA GLY A 219 -6.20 12.84 -25.86
C GLY A 219 -6.15 14.37 -25.78
N GLY A 220 -6.50 15.11 -26.85
CA GLY A 220 -6.63 16.57 -26.75
C GLY A 220 -7.58 16.97 -25.62
N GLY A 221 -7.13 17.85 -24.71
CA GLY A 221 -7.86 18.25 -23.49
C GLY A 221 -7.25 17.76 -22.18
N VAL A 222 -6.44 16.72 -22.20
CA VAL A 222 -5.83 16.08 -21.00
C VAL A 222 -4.98 17.05 -20.16
N CYS A 223 -4.25 17.98 -20.80
CA CYS A 223 -3.47 19.01 -20.09
C CYS A 223 -4.35 19.97 -19.27
N GLN A 224 -5.63 20.12 -19.57
CA GLN A 224 -6.54 20.92 -18.74
C GLN A 224 -6.84 20.19 -17.43
N VAL A 225 -6.96 18.86 -17.45
CA VAL A 225 -7.15 18.05 -16.25
C VAL A 225 -5.92 18.15 -15.35
N SER A 226 -4.71 17.90 -15.90
CA SER A 226 -3.47 18.03 -15.13
C SER A 226 -3.27 19.43 -14.57
N THR A 227 -3.64 20.47 -15.33
CA THR A 227 -3.62 21.87 -14.86
C THR A 227 -4.57 22.10 -13.69
N THR A 228 -5.78 21.52 -13.73
CA THR A 228 -6.76 21.65 -12.65
C THR A 228 -6.24 20.98 -11.37
N ILE A 229 -5.67 19.77 -11.50
CA ILE A 229 -5.05 19.04 -10.39
C ILE A 229 -3.83 19.81 -9.84
N TYR A 230 -2.98 20.36 -10.71
CA TYR A 230 -1.81 21.15 -10.31
C TYR A 230 -2.20 22.35 -9.44
N ASN A 231 -3.22 23.09 -9.85
CA ASN A 231 -3.69 24.26 -9.09
C ASN A 231 -4.31 23.84 -7.73
N ALA A 232 -5.06 22.75 -7.69
CA ALA A 232 -5.56 22.20 -6.43
C ALA A 232 -4.40 21.79 -5.51
N ALA A 233 -3.33 21.17 -6.06
CA ALA A 233 -2.13 20.79 -5.34
C ALA A 233 -1.35 22.01 -4.79
N LEU A 234 -1.26 23.09 -5.57
CA LEU A 234 -0.68 24.35 -5.11
C LEU A 234 -1.43 24.91 -3.90
N LEU A 235 -2.77 24.96 -3.99
CA LEU A 235 -3.64 25.47 -2.93
C LEU A 235 -3.68 24.56 -1.70
N ALA A 236 -3.51 23.25 -1.90
CA ALA A 236 -3.37 22.26 -0.81
C ALA A 236 -1.99 22.28 -0.14
N GLY A 237 -1.05 23.09 -0.59
CA GLY A 237 0.30 23.17 0.00
C GLY A 237 1.21 21.98 -0.30
N LEU A 238 0.92 21.18 -1.34
CA LEU A 238 1.71 20.02 -1.71
C LEU A 238 3.05 20.42 -2.34
N GLU A 239 4.06 19.58 -2.22
CA GLU A 239 5.39 19.79 -2.79
C GLU A 239 5.38 19.46 -4.29
N ILE A 240 5.61 20.45 -5.15
CA ILE A 240 5.66 20.24 -6.60
C ILE A 240 7.03 19.66 -6.97
N VAL A 241 7.02 18.46 -7.57
CA VAL A 241 8.23 17.71 -7.95
C VAL A 241 8.52 17.89 -9.43
N GLU A 242 7.49 17.86 -10.29
CA GLU A 242 7.64 18.04 -11.74
C GLU A 242 6.41 18.75 -12.30
N VAL A 243 6.64 19.83 -13.07
CA VAL A 243 5.62 20.55 -13.82
C VAL A 243 6.25 21.21 -15.05
N HIS A 244 5.55 21.20 -16.16
CA HIS A 244 5.95 21.80 -17.42
C HIS A 244 4.88 22.76 -17.93
N ASN A 245 5.26 23.91 -18.47
CA ASN A 245 4.33 24.86 -19.08
C ASN A 245 4.14 24.59 -20.58
N HIS A 246 3.03 25.06 -21.14
CA HIS A 246 2.84 25.08 -22.59
C HIS A 246 3.76 26.10 -23.28
N THR A 247 3.95 25.93 -24.58
CA THR A 247 4.70 26.91 -25.40
C THR A 247 4.00 28.28 -25.43
N TYR A 248 2.66 28.29 -25.42
CA TYR A 248 1.83 29.50 -25.43
C TYR A 248 0.94 29.55 -24.18
N LEU A 249 0.53 30.75 -23.79
CA LEU A 249 -0.42 30.89 -22.69
C LEU A 249 -1.73 30.14 -23.00
N SER A 250 -2.17 29.33 -22.04
CA SER A 250 -3.47 28.65 -22.15
C SER A 250 -4.62 29.62 -21.84
N HIS A 251 -5.82 29.32 -22.36
CA HIS A 251 -6.99 30.18 -22.18
C HIS A 251 -7.84 29.83 -20.96
N TYR A 252 -7.63 28.67 -20.35
CA TYR A 252 -8.42 28.16 -19.21
C TYR A 252 -7.78 28.43 -17.86
N VAL A 253 -6.56 28.96 -17.81
CA VAL A 253 -5.86 29.34 -16.60
C VAL A 253 -4.88 30.49 -16.86
N SER A 254 -4.55 31.27 -15.85
CA SER A 254 -3.53 32.32 -15.93
C SER A 254 -2.15 31.73 -16.23
N GLY A 255 -1.30 32.47 -16.94
CA GLY A 255 0.07 32.06 -17.22
C GLY A 255 0.84 31.69 -15.95
N GLY A 256 1.74 30.72 -16.05
CA GLY A 256 2.50 30.16 -14.92
C GLY A 256 1.75 29.13 -14.08
N ARG A 257 0.46 28.93 -14.35
CA ARG A 257 -0.40 28.01 -13.59
C ARG A 257 -0.87 26.79 -14.40
N ASP A 258 -0.35 26.60 -15.60
CA ASP A 258 -0.62 25.46 -16.46
C ASP A 258 0.35 24.32 -16.22
N ALA A 259 -0.10 23.09 -16.48
CA ALA A 259 0.69 21.87 -16.37
C ALA A 259 0.51 21.01 -17.63
N THR A 260 1.52 21.05 -18.51
CA THR A 260 1.60 20.22 -19.71
C THR A 260 2.00 18.80 -19.35
N VAL A 261 1.28 17.82 -19.91
CA VAL A 261 1.61 16.41 -19.78
C VAL A 261 1.67 15.72 -21.14
N ALA A 262 2.64 14.84 -21.31
CA ALA A 262 2.79 13.97 -22.47
C ALA A 262 3.34 12.62 -21.99
N TYR A 263 2.63 11.53 -22.24
CA TYR A 263 3.00 10.22 -21.75
C TYR A 263 4.41 9.81 -22.23
N GLY A 264 5.28 9.48 -21.27
CA GLY A 264 6.66 9.13 -21.53
C GLY A 264 7.64 10.32 -21.69
N TYR A 265 7.15 11.58 -21.64
CA TYR A 265 7.98 12.78 -21.83
C TYR A 265 7.81 13.80 -20.70
N TYR A 266 6.60 14.33 -20.51
CA TYR A 266 6.29 15.37 -19.52
C TYR A 266 5.24 14.85 -18.55
N ASP A 267 5.48 15.04 -17.26
CA ASP A 267 4.54 14.63 -16.22
C ASP A 267 4.18 15.79 -15.29
N LEU A 268 3.09 15.63 -14.58
CA LEU A 268 2.79 16.38 -13.38
C LEU A 268 3.04 15.47 -12.18
N LYS A 269 4.01 15.84 -11.36
CA LYS A 269 4.31 15.13 -10.11
C LYS A 269 4.29 16.08 -8.93
N PHE A 270 3.69 15.64 -7.85
CA PHE A 270 3.76 16.31 -6.56
C PHE A 270 3.79 15.30 -5.43
N LYS A 271 4.41 15.67 -4.32
CA LYS A 271 4.61 14.84 -3.15
C LYS A 271 3.69 15.29 -2.03
N ASN A 272 3.17 14.35 -1.27
CA ASN A 272 2.47 14.63 -0.02
C ASN A 272 3.50 14.93 1.10
N PRO A 273 3.67 16.18 1.54
CA PRO A 273 4.64 16.54 2.58
C PRO A 273 4.10 16.33 3.99
N TYR A 274 2.81 15.99 4.13
CA TYR A 274 2.12 15.87 5.41
C TYR A 274 2.38 14.51 6.07
N SER A 275 2.06 14.41 7.36
CA SER A 275 2.09 13.18 8.15
C SER A 275 0.82 12.33 7.99
N HIS A 276 -0.20 12.87 7.33
CA HIS A 276 -1.47 12.20 7.06
C HIS A 276 -1.62 11.95 5.56
N PRO A 277 -2.37 10.90 5.15
CA PRO A 277 -2.68 10.67 3.74
C PRO A 277 -3.57 11.79 3.18
N ILE A 278 -3.47 11.98 1.87
CA ILE A 278 -4.37 12.86 1.11
C ILE A 278 -5.14 12.04 0.07
N TYR A 279 -6.29 12.56 -0.33
CA TYR A 279 -7.16 11.94 -1.32
C TYR A 279 -7.52 12.93 -2.42
N ILE A 280 -7.33 12.52 -3.68
CA ILE A 280 -7.65 13.31 -4.86
C ILE A 280 -9.02 12.89 -5.38
N LYS A 281 -9.93 13.86 -5.50
CA LYS A 281 -11.24 13.70 -6.15
C LYS A 281 -11.38 14.67 -7.30
N ASN A 282 -11.64 14.14 -8.50
CA ASN A 282 -12.07 14.95 -9.65
C ASN A 282 -13.58 14.79 -9.82
N ILE A 283 -14.26 15.89 -9.97
CA ILE A 283 -15.68 15.97 -10.29
C ILE A 283 -15.78 16.59 -11.67
N VAL A 284 -16.27 15.82 -12.64
CA VAL A 284 -16.37 16.24 -14.04
C VAL A 284 -17.85 16.28 -14.45
N GLY A 285 -18.34 17.42 -14.82
CA GLY A 285 -19.75 17.59 -15.21
C GLY A 285 -20.09 19.07 -15.39
N ASP A 286 -21.26 19.34 -15.91
CA ASP A 286 -21.84 20.69 -16.05
C ASP A 286 -20.91 21.74 -16.72
N GLY A 287 -20.08 21.28 -17.67
CA GLY A 287 -19.13 22.14 -18.38
C GLY A 287 -17.89 22.54 -17.55
N ALA A 288 -17.61 21.89 -16.45
CA ALA A 288 -16.44 22.14 -15.62
C ALA A 288 -15.80 20.86 -15.10
N ILE A 289 -14.50 20.90 -14.85
CA ILE A 289 -13.79 19.93 -14.02
C ILE A 289 -13.33 20.62 -12.75
N THR A 290 -13.66 20.04 -11.61
CA THR A 290 -13.23 20.48 -10.28
C THR A 290 -12.38 19.41 -9.63
N THR A 291 -11.14 19.72 -9.28
CA THR A 291 -10.31 18.88 -8.43
C THR A 291 -10.41 19.34 -6.99
N LYS A 292 -10.71 18.42 -6.08
CA LYS A 292 -10.65 18.60 -4.63
C LYS A 292 -9.58 17.69 -4.06
N ILE A 293 -8.69 18.22 -3.24
CA ILE A 293 -7.70 17.46 -2.48
C ILE A 293 -8.15 17.49 -1.03
N TYR A 294 -8.49 16.30 -0.53
CA TYR A 294 -8.89 16.08 0.85
C TYR A 294 -7.70 15.60 1.68
N GLY A 295 -7.71 15.88 2.98
CA GLY A 295 -6.71 15.43 3.93
C GLY A 295 -7.15 15.70 5.36
N CYS A 296 -6.20 15.73 6.29
CA CYS A 296 -6.46 16.04 7.69
C CYS A 296 -6.72 17.54 7.86
N LYS A 297 -7.73 17.90 8.67
CA LYS A 297 -8.02 19.31 9.00
C LYS A 297 -6.81 20.04 9.59
N ASP A 298 -5.93 19.33 10.28
CA ASP A 298 -4.74 19.92 10.91
C ASP A 298 -3.65 20.32 9.88
N ASP A 299 -3.77 19.79 8.64
CA ASP A 299 -2.88 20.10 7.52
C ASP A 299 -3.36 21.29 6.69
N ILE A 300 -4.54 21.86 6.99
CA ILE A 300 -5.09 23.00 6.26
C ILE A 300 -4.14 24.21 6.36
N LYS A 301 -3.78 24.76 5.20
CA LYS A 301 -3.00 25.98 5.07
C LYS A 301 -3.85 27.05 4.38
N ARG A 302 -3.71 28.31 4.81
CA ARG A 302 -4.27 29.43 4.08
C ARG A 302 -3.30 29.85 2.99
N ILE A 303 -3.61 29.51 1.77
CA ILE A 303 -2.72 29.71 0.62
C ILE A 303 -3.46 30.45 -0.49
N TYR A 304 -2.77 31.39 -1.13
CA TYR A 304 -3.12 31.86 -2.46
C TYR A 304 -1.92 31.81 -3.39
N VAL A 305 -2.21 31.76 -4.69
CA VAL A 305 -1.19 31.72 -5.75
C VAL A 305 -1.24 33.02 -6.52
N ARG A 306 -0.09 33.69 -6.62
CA ARG A 306 0.06 34.89 -7.44
C ARG A 306 1.08 34.66 -8.55
N THR A 307 0.94 35.42 -9.63
CA THR A 307 1.85 35.38 -10.78
C THR A 307 2.35 36.78 -11.11
N GLU A 308 3.62 36.86 -11.50
CA GLU A 308 4.26 38.09 -12.00
C GLU A 308 4.66 37.88 -13.46
N TYR A 309 4.35 38.86 -14.29
CA TYR A 309 4.61 38.81 -15.72
C TYR A 309 5.72 39.81 -16.11
N GLU A 310 6.69 39.32 -16.86
CA GLU A 310 7.75 40.11 -17.51
C GLU A 310 7.63 39.91 -19.02
N TYR A 311 7.31 40.97 -19.77
CA TYR A 311 7.17 40.93 -21.22
C TYR A 311 8.51 41.27 -21.89
N LYS A 312 9.04 40.34 -22.70
CA LYS A 312 10.24 40.51 -23.55
C LYS A 312 9.83 40.41 -25.02
N LYS A 313 10.68 40.91 -25.93
CA LYS A 313 10.38 41.09 -27.36
C LYS A 313 9.71 39.89 -28.08
N GLN A 314 9.94 38.66 -27.63
CA GLN A 314 9.38 37.43 -28.22
C GLN A 314 8.86 36.42 -27.17
N LYS A 315 9.01 36.74 -25.91
CA LYS A 315 8.70 35.84 -24.79
C LYS A 315 7.95 36.58 -23.68
N ILE A 316 7.07 35.85 -23.03
CA ILE A 316 6.47 36.24 -21.75
C ILE A 316 7.10 35.34 -20.68
N ILE A 317 7.78 35.94 -19.70
CA ILE A 317 8.28 35.23 -18.55
C ILE A 317 7.26 35.40 -17.42
N VAL A 318 6.84 34.28 -16.81
CA VAL A 318 5.87 34.29 -15.74
C VAL A 318 6.48 33.58 -14.54
N LYS A 319 6.56 34.26 -13.42
CA LYS A 319 6.96 33.70 -12.14
C LYS A 319 5.70 33.41 -11.32
N THR A 320 5.58 32.19 -10.82
CA THR A 320 4.47 31.73 -9.99
C THR A 320 4.93 31.59 -8.55
N TYR A 321 4.22 32.26 -7.65
CA TYR A 321 4.51 32.25 -6.22
C TYR A 321 3.34 31.66 -5.45
N ARG A 322 3.65 30.86 -4.43
CA ARG A 322 2.72 30.37 -3.43
C ARG A 322 2.93 31.17 -2.15
N VAL A 323 1.85 31.80 -1.67
CA VAL A 323 1.87 32.68 -0.52
C VAL A 323 1.04 32.07 0.60
N TYR A 324 1.65 31.95 1.76
CA TYR A 324 1.02 31.43 2.97
C TYR A 324 0.59 32.58 3.87
N LEU A 325 -0.61 32.48 4.43
CA LEU A 325 -1.19 33.48 5.31
C LEU A 325 -1.43 32.92 6.70
N ASP A 326 -1.35 33.77 7.71
CA ASP A 326 -1.79 33.48 9.07
C ASP A 326 -3.32 33.60 9.21
N GLN A 327 -3.80 33.46 10.45
CA GLN A 327 -5.23 33.58 10.77
C GLN A 327 -5.79 34.99 10.53
N ASN A 328 -4.94 36.02 10.53
CA ASN A 328 -5.29 37.42 10.28
C ASN A 328 -5.12 37.83 8.82
N ASN A 329 -4.91 36.88 7.89
CA ASN A 329 -4.62 37.06 6.48
C ASN A 329 -3.31 37.84 6.20
N GLN A 330 -2.35 37.83 7.15
CA GLN A 330 -1.03 38.41 6.95
C GLN A 330 -0.09 37.37 6.33
N LYS A 331 0.77 37.82 5.41
CA LYS A 331 1.76 36.96 4.75
C LYS A 331 2.79 36.45 5.76
N ILE A 332 2.86 35.11 5.91
CA ILE A 332 3.87 34.43 6.73
C ILE A 332 5.10 34.07 5.87
N LYS A 333 4.84 33.52 4.69
CA LYS A 333 5.87 32.96 3.81
C LYS A 333 5.44 33.13 2.36
N GLU A 334 6.42 33.28 1.51
CA GLU A 334 6.25 33.22 0.05
C GLU A 334 7.35 32.36 -0.54
N GLU A 335 7.00 31.50 -1.49
CA GLU A 335 7.94 30.65 -2.19
C GLU A 335 7.73 30.75 -3.71
N LEU A 336 8.83 30.83 -4.45
CA LEU A 336 8.82 30.74 -5.91
C LEU A 336 8.63 29.26 -6.31
N ILE A 337 7.51 28.95 -6.97
CA ILE A 337 7.18 27.62 -7.43
C ILE A 337 7.80 27.33 -8.80
N SER A 338 7.66 28.29 -9.74
CA SER A 338 8.17 28.12 -11.10
C SER A 338 8.50 29.44 -11.77
N THR A 339 9.37 29.38 -12.76
CA THR A 339 9.62 30.47 -13.73
C THR A 339 9.41 29.89 -15.12
N ASN A 340 8.31 30.27 -15.74
CA ASN A 340 7.85 29.74 -17.02
C ASN A 340 8.11 30.73 -18.16
N LYS A 341 8.37 30.23 -19.37
CA LYS A 341 8.60 31.05 -20.57
C LYS A 341 7.58 30.64 -21.61
N TYR A 342 6.85 31.65 -22.14
CA TYR A 342 5.87 31.46 -23.19
C TYR A 342 6.25 32.27 -24.43
N ASP A 343 5.94 31.73 -25.59
CA ASP A 343 6.08 32.48 -26.86
C ASP A 343 4.93 33.49 -27.01
N GLN A 344 5.23 34.67 -27.55
CA GLN A 344 4.20 35.57 -28.00
C GLN A 344 3.70 35.12 -29.37
N LYS A 345 2.38 35.15 -29.58
CA LYS A 345 1.76 34.89 -30.88
C LYS A 345 1.92 36.08 -31.80
#